data_7780c73eb9388ec5a61356730c3e751c
#
_entry.id   7780c73eb9388ec5a61356730c3e751c
#
_cell.length_a   1.000
_cell.length_b   1.000
_cell.length_c   1.000
_cell.angle_alpha   90.00
_cell.angle_beta   90.00
_cell.angle_gamma   90.00
#
_symmetry.space_group_name_H-M   'P 1'
#
loop_
_entity.id
_entity.type
_entity.pdbx_description
1 polymer ?
#
loop_
_entity_poly.entity_id
_entity_poly.type
_entity_poly.pdbx_seq_one_letter_code
_entity_poly.pdbx_strand_id
1 'polypeptide(L)'
;MREPLALKEPWKSNRNGRRCWWSSFVSVLLLASSSVLASPVVDCGQKALSAGKAREAIAFIRAQVRDAHVRSPINGADPADERLGQLAKSLTARTTSADLARQVNTALAVDRDGHLRMEISPASEVECLALPFSLDWTDDGLLVLPGGALPAGARIESFGGRSLEELEGLAADSIPHENLYWARSTFAHELPRADILRVFRLADRGGGVEVVYETPQGVRSHGRLETAKRKPPSRPWVGYEILADASMGLFWLNRCDPNDEFFSALAAFMREVREHNLHKVVIDLRGNPGGDASVALAVLGSLGLKVDRGFSVEVRVSEQLLHVMPMFAPSAVAPAFQAAGLVAPAANARAYTVPGPMVLGLLAQRLGDQTLEVVPGRALYLLTDGGTFSSAALFAGLVRDNHLGTLVGEPTGNSVTFNGSEIEMPVPELDYALHLSTARLVRPDSSAGPAPTLLPDLRAPQSAAALSHGQDAAIERLRTP
;
A
#
# COMPACT_ATOMS: atom_id res chain seq x y z
N MET A 1 14.39 44.90 -1.29
CA MET A 1 14.40 44.27 0.03
C MET A 1 12.97 44.30 0.55
N ARG A 2 12.25 43.21 0.49
CA ARG A 2 10.93 43.01 1.11
C ARG A 2 11.10 41.90 2.14
N GLU A 3 10.78 42.22 3.39
CA GLU A 3 10.84 41.29 4.53
C GLU A 3 9.90 40.14 4.35
N PRO A 4 10.22 38.94 4.87
CA PRO A 4 9.33 37.80 4.85
C PRO A 4 8.19 38.01 5.84
N LEU A 5 6.96 37.83 5.38
CA LEU A 5 5.75 37.82 6.20
C LEU A 5 5.85 36.71 7.26
N ALA A 6 6.04 37.11 8.50
CA ALA A 6 5.89 36.27 9.66
C ALA A 6 4.42 35.82 9.76
N LEU A 7 4.18 34.54 9.70
CA LEU A 7 2.88 33.94 10.02
C LEU A 7 2.58 34.23 11.50
N LYS A 8 1.67 35.16 11.73
CA LYS A 8 1.10 35.41 13.06
C LYS A 8 0.32 34.18 13.49
N GLU A 9 0.66 33.66 14.66
CA GLU A 9 -0.14 32.66 15.34
C GLU A 9 -1.61 33.11 15.44
N PRO A 10 -2.57 32.34 14.97
CA PRO A 10 -3.93 32.52 15.37
C PRO A 10 -4.42 31.21 16.00
N TRP A 11 -4.51 31.16 17.28
CA TRP A 11 -5.53 30.37 18.01
C TRP A 11 -5.20 30.35 19.48
N LYS A 12 -5.44 31.51 20.13
CA LYS A 12 -5.73 31.50 21.56
C LYS A 12 -7.14 30.95 21.74
N SER A 13 -7.25 29.84 22.43
CA SER A 13 -8.51 29.19 22.79
C SER A 13 -9.42 30.18 23.51
N ASN A 14 -10.57 30.45 22.92
CA ASN A 14 -11.67 31.09 23.65
C ASN A 14 -12.34 30.03 24.50
N ARG A 15 -12.13 30.09 25.83
CA ARG A 15 -12.85 29.28 26.82
C ARG A 15 -14.29 29.78 26.90
N ASN A 16 -15.17 29.28 26.06
CA ASN A 16 -16.60 29.24 26.30
C ASN A 16 -17.24 28.15 25.47
N GLY A 17 -17.52 27.08 26.11
CA GLY A 17 -18.46 25.98 25.94
C GLY A 17 -19.23 25.83 24.62
N ARG A 18 -18.55 25.42 23.53
CA ARG A 18 -19.20 24.64 22.48
C ARG A 18 -18.24 23.51 22.11
N ARG A 19 -18.53 22.31 22.60
CA ARG A 19 -17.88 21.08 22.18
C ARG A 19 -18.02 20.97 20.65
N CYS A 20 -16.91 21.08 19.94
CA CYS A 20 -16.86 20.78 18.53
C CYS A 20 -17.26 19.32 18.31
N TRP A 21 -18.24 19.09 17.50
CA TRP A 21 -18.86 17.80 17.14
C TRP A 21 -17.93 16.85 16.36
N TRP A 22 -16.65 17.12 16.32
CA TRP A 22 -15.67 16.37 15.52
C TRP A 22 -14.97 15.22 16.26
N SER A 23 -15.16 15.10 17.58
CA SER A 23 -14.52 14.05 18.37
C SER A 23 -15.36 12.79 18.59
N SER A 24 -16.55 12.68 18.03
CA SER A 24 -17.50 11.59 18.37
C SER A 24 -17.75 10.56 17.26
N PHE A 25 -17.08 10.59 16.12
CA PHE A 25 -17.35 9.64 15.02
C PHE A 25 -16.21 8.66 14.70
N VAL A 26 -15.14 8.60 15.51
CA VAL A 26 -14.06 7.61 15.36
C VAL A 26 -14.17 6.45 16.37
N SER A 27 -15.19 6.43 17.25
CA SER A 27 -15.28 5.46 18.36
C SER A 27 -16.33 4.35 18.17
N VAL A 28 -16.72 3.99 16.96
CA VAL A 28 -17.70 2.91 16.74
C VAL A 28 -17.12 1.63 16.17
N LEU A 29 -15.81 1.52 16.00
CA LEU A 29 -15.21 0.28 15.46
C LEU A 29 -14.13 -0.36 16.35
N LEU A 30 -14.14 -0.14 17.68
CA LEU A 30 -13.26 -0.87 18.59
C LEU A 30 -13.83 -0.94 19.99
N LEU A 31 -14.82 -1.80 20.22
CA LEU A 31 -15.08 -2.47 21.50
C LEU A 31 -15.87 -3.77 21.22
N ALA A 32 -15.22 -4.71 20.58
CA ALA A 32 -15.47 -6.12 20.83
C ALA A 32 -14.16 -6.66 21.36
N SER A 33 -14.06 -6.84 22.68
CA SER A 33 -13.10 -7.76 23.27
C SER A 33 -13.46 -9.17 22.81
N SER A 34 -13.08 -9.47 21.57
CA SER A 34 -13.17 -10.80 20.99
C SER A 34 -12.03 -11.60 21.59
N SER A 35 -12.37 -12.62 22.40
CA SER A 35 -11.52 -13.80 22.50
C SER A 35 -10.97 -14.09 21.11
N VAL A 36 -9.65 -14.09 20.95
CA VAL A 36 -8.97 -14.44 19.70
C VAL A 36 -9.27 -15.93 19.46
N LEU A 37 -10.44 -16.21 18.93
CA LEU A 37 -10.69 -17.48 18.23
C LEU A 37 -9.81 -17.39 16.99
N ALA A 38 -8.83 -18.29 16.90
CA ALA A 38 -8.00 -18.39 15.71
C ALA A 38 -8.90 -18.46 14.48
N SER A 39 -8.73 -17.56 13.52
CA SER A 39 -9.47 -17.53 12.28
C SER A 39 -9.46 -18.92 11.64
N PRO A 40 -10.57 -19.44 11.11
CA PRO A 40 -10.58 -20.73 10.49
C PRO A 40 -9.65 -20.73 9.29
N VAL A 41 -8.68 -21.65 9.28
CA VAL A 41 -7.80 -21.85 8.12
C VAL A 41 -8.58 -22.61 7.08
N VAL A 42 -8.78 -22.02 5.93
CA VAL A 42 -9.59 -22.60 4.85
C VAL A 42 -8.88 -22.50 3.52
N ASP A 43 -9.40 -23.25 2.59
CA ASP A 43 -9.05 -23.17 1.19
C ASP A 43 -9.85 -22.02 0.54
N CYS A 44 -9.25 -20.85 0.54
CA CYS A 44 -9.91 -19.58 0.15
C CYS A 44 -10.40 -19.60 -1.30
N GLY A 45 -11.43 -18.80 -1.58
CA GLY A 45 -11.89 -18.53 -2.94
C GLY A 45 -12.63 -19.68 -3.61
N GLN A 46 -13.01 -20.75 -2.86
CA GLN A 46 -13.67 -21.95 -3.40
C GLN A 46 -15.20 -21.82 -3.51
N LYS A 47 -15.77 -20.72 -3.09
CA LYS A 47 -17.23 -20.54 -3.19
C LYS A 47 -17.67 -20.66 -4.65
N ALA A 48 -18.51 -21.67 -4.91
CA ALA A 48 -19.03 -21.93 -6.25
C ALA A 48 -20.18 -20.97 -6.59
N LEU A 49 -20.09 -20.34 -7.75
CA LEU A 49 -21.07 -19.38 -8.28
C LEU A 49 -21.73 -19.95 -9.54
N SER A 50 -23.04 -19.79 -9.66
CA SER A 50 -23.72 -19.97 -10.95
C SER A 50 -23.34 -18.81 -11.89
N ALA A 51 -23.44 -19.03 -13.20
CA ALA A 51 -23.21 -17.97 -14.18
C ALA A 51 -24.14 -16.75 -13.96
N GLY A 52 -25.37 -16.95 -13.45
CA GLY A 52 -26.29 -15.87 -13.07
C GLY A 52 -25.72 -15.00 -11.96
N LYS A 53 -25.34 -15.59 -10.82
CA LYS A 53 -24.74 -14.88 -9.68
C LYS A 53 -23.42 -14.19 -10.04
N ALA A 54 -22.58 -14.83 -10.85
CA ALA A 54 -21.35 -14.20 -11.33
C ALA A 54 -21.61 -12.96 -12.19
N ARG A 55 -22.63 -13.00 -13.06
CA ARG A 55 -23.04 -11.83 -13.85
C ARG A 55 -23.65 -10.72 -12.98
N GLU A 56 -24.42 -11.05 -11.94
CA GLU A 56 -24.94 -10.08 -10.96
C GLU A 56 -23.79 -9.38 -10.21
N ALA A 57 -22.78 -10.13 -9.75
CA ALA A 57 -21.59 -9.57 -9.13
C ALA A 57 -20.84 -8.62 -10.07
N ILE A 58 -20.65 -8.99 -11.35
CA ILE A 58 -20.03 -8.10 -12.34
C ILE A 58 -20.88 -6.86 -12.58
N ALA A 59 -22.21 -6.98 -12.64
CA ALA A 59 -23.09 -5.83 -12.82
C ALA A 59 -22.97 -4.84 -11.65
N PHE A 60 -22.86 -5.35 -10.42
CA PHE A 60 -22.56 -4.54 -9.23
C PHE A 60 -21.22 -3.82 -9.38
N ILE A 61 -20.12 -4.54 -9.66
CA ILE A 61 -18.77 -3.98 -9.82
C ILE A 61 -18.76 -2.89 -10.89
N ARG A 62 -19.38 -3.11 -12.06
CA ARG A 62 -19.50 -2.14 -13.15
C ARG A 62 -20.17 -0.85 -12.70
N ALA A 63 -21.26 -0.97 -11.93
CA ALA A 63 -21.96 0.19 -11.40
C ALA A 63 -21.06 1.01 -10.48
N GLN A 64 -20.35 0.33 -9.54
CA GLN A 64 -19.46 1.02 -8.61
C GLN A 64 -18.30 1.72 -9.32
N VAL A 65 -17.63 1.03 -10.27
CA VAL A 65 -16.52 1.60 -11.04
C VAL A 65 -17.00 2.86 -11.79
N ARG A 66 -18.07 2.76 -12.55
CA ARG A 66 -18.61 3.88 -13.33
C ARG A 66 -18.99 5.07 -12.45
N ASP A 67 -19.60 4.81 -11.29
CA ASP A 67 -20.18 5.88 -10.46
C ASP A 67 -19.13 6.54 -9.54
N ALA A 68 -18.14 5.80 -9.08
CA ALA A 68 -17.23 6.26 -8.03
C ALA A 68 -15.73 6.27 -8.37
N HIS A 69 -15.25 5.49 -9.35
CA HIS A 69 -13.83 5.46 -9.67
C HIS A 69 -13.35 6.80 -10.23
N VAL A 70 -12.25 7.35 -9.68
CA VAL A 70 -11.76 8.70 -9.96
C VAL A 70 -11.47 8.97 -11.45
N ARG A 71 -11.03 7.95 -12.20
CA ARG A 71 -10.71 8.07 -13.63
C ARG A 71 -11.89 7.81 -14.54
N SER A 72 -12.98 7.20 -14.05
CA SER A 72 -14.15 6.94 -14.88
C SER A 72 -14.74 8.26 -15.39
N PRO A 73 -14.97 8.40 -16.69
CA PRO A 73 -15.58 9.60 -17.25
C PRO A 73 -16.96 9.85 -16.62
N ILE A 74 -17.25 11.10 -16.29
CA ILE A 74 -18.58 11.47 -15.80
C ILE A 74 -19.65 11.22 -16.88
N ASN A 75 -19.22 11.35 -18.16
CA ASN A 75 -20.02 11.00 -19.32
C ASN A 75 -19.09 10.37 -20.37
N GLY A 76 -19.30 9.12 -20.74
CA GLY A 76 -18.53 8.47 -21.77
C GLY A 76 -18.25 6.98 -21.52
N ALA A 77 -17.53 6.35 -22.45
CA ALA A 77 -17.10 4.95 -22.33
C ALA A 77 -15.92 4.84 -21.36
N ASP A 78 -15.98 3.84 -20.50
CA ASP A 78 -14.95 3.47 -19.56
C ASP A 78 -14.33 2.12 -20.00
N PRO A 79 -13.02 2.05 -20.28
CA PRO A 79 -12.39 0.82 -20.76
C PRO A 79 -12.58 -0.38 -19.81
N ALA A 80 -12.53 -0.18 -18.49
CA ALA A 80 -12.79 -1.23 -17.52
C ALA A 80 -14.26 -1.68 -17.57
N ASP A 81 -15.20 -0.76 -17.68
CA ASP A 81 -16.63 -1.10 -17.83
C ASP A 81 -16.89 -1.94 -19.09
N GLU A 82 -16.26 -1.61 -20.22
CA GLU A 82 -16.36 -2.40 -21.45
C GLU A 82 -15.81 -3.82 -21.28
N ARG A 83 -14.61 -3.97 -20.68
CA ARG A 83 -13.98 -5.26 -20.38
C ARG A 83 -14.84 -6.10 -19.43
N LEU A 84 -15.34 -5.52 -18.37
CA LEU A 84 -16.26 -6.18 -17.44
C LEU A 84 -17.56 -6.59 -18.14
N GLY A 85 -18.08 -5.78 -19.06
CA GLY A 85 -19.24 -6.11 -19.87
C GLY A 85 -19.00 -7.29 -20.81
N GLN A 86 -17.82 -7.40 -21.40
CA GLN A 86 -17.40 -8.56 -22.22
C GLN A 86 -17.26 -9.80 -21.36
N LEU A 87 -16.63 -9.69 -20.18
CA LEU A 87 -16.52 -10.77 -19.20
C LEU A 87 -17.90 -11.32 -18.79
N ALA A 88 -18.86 -10.45 -18.46
CA ALA A 88 -20.21 -10.86 -18.10
C ALA A 88 -20.89 -11.68 -19.20
N LYS A 89 -20.69 -11.33 -20.48
CA LYS A 89 -21.23 -12.07 -21.63
C LYS A 89 -20.57 -13.42 -21.85
N SER A 90 -19.28 -13.57 -21.52
CA SER A 90 -18.54 -14.83 -21.69
C SER A 90 -18.85 -15.88 -20.63
N LEU A 91 -19.44 -15.50 -19.49
CA LEU A 91 -19.75 -16.40 -18.39
C LEU A 91 -21.00 -17.25 -18.72
N THR A 92 -20.76 -18.50 -19.12
CA THR A 92 -21.80 -19.47 -19.48
C THR A 92 -21.89 -20.68 -18.54
N ALA A 93 -20.84 -20.89 -17.72
CA ALA A 93 -20.72 -22.01 -16.81
C ALA A 93 -20.55 -21.55 -15.35
N ARG A 94 -20.50 -22.51 -14.42
CA ARG A 94 -20.14 -22.27 -13.02
C ARG A 94 -18.68 -21.84 -12.93
N THR A 95 -18.39 -20.94 -11.99
CA THR A 95 -17.04 -20.46 -11.68
C THR A 95 -16.84 -20.45 -10.17
N THR A 96 -15.61 -20.27 -9.69
CA THR A 96 -15.33 -20.02 -8.27
C THR A 96 -15.22 -18.53 -8.01
N SER A 97 -15.33 -18.11 -6.74
CA SER A 97 -15.14 -16.71 -6.37
C SER A 97 -13.71 -16.22 -6.68
N ALA A 98 -12.68 -17.07 -6.50
CA ALA A 98 -11.30 -16.73 -6.87
C ALA A 98 -11.11 -16.57 -8.39
N ASP A 99 -11.65 -17.50 -9.20
CA ASP A 99 -11.58 -17.39 -10.67
C ASP A 99 -12.28 -16.13 -11.18
N LEU A 100 -13.44 -15.79 -10.58
CA LEU A 100 -14.14 -14.56 -10.93
C LEU A 100 -13.35 -13.31 -10.54
N ALA A 101 -12.83 -13.27 -9.32
CA ALA A 101 -12.02 -12.14 -8.83
C ALA A 101 -10.79 -11.91 -9.72
N ARG A 102 -10.08 -12.97 -10.12
CA ARG A 102 -8.96 -12.86 -11.07
C ARG A 102 -9.40 -12.31 -12.42
N GLN A 103 -10.48 -12.83 -13.01
CA GLN A 103 -10.98 -12.37 -14.30
C GLN A 103 -11.42 -10.90 -14.22
N VAL A 104 -11.99 -10.48 -13.09
CA VAL A 104 -12.33 -9.07 -12.83
C VAL A 104 -11.05 -8.24 -12.74
N ASN A 105 -10.03 -8.66 -11.96
CA ASN A 105 -8.76 -7.95 -11.87
C ASN A 105 -8.09 -7.79 -13.23
N THR A 106 -8.08 -8.83 -14.07
CA THR A 106 -7.59 -8.73 -15.45
C THR A 106 -8.38 -7.70 -16.28
N ALA A 107 -9.68 -7.60 -16.06
CA ALA A 107 -10.50 -6.57 -16.75
C ALA A 107 -10.22 -5.15 -16.23
N LEU A 108 -9.99 -5.00 -14.92
CA LEU A 108 -9.70 -3.72 -14.26
C LEU A 108 -8.27 -3.21 -14.53
N ALA A 109 -7.32 -4.10 -14.79
CA ALA A 109 -5.91 -3.75 -15.03
C ALA A 109 -5.70 -2.77 -16.20
N VAL A 110 -6.66 -2.67 -17.13
CA VAL A 110 -6.64 -1.70 -18.23
C VAL A 110 -6.61 -0.24 -17.76
N ASP A 111 -7.13 0.05 -16.57
CA ASP A 111 -7.17 1.41 -16.01
C ASP A 111 -5.82 1.83 -15.40
N ARG A 112 -4.88 0.91 -15.30
CA ARG A 112 -3.56 1.16 -14.70
C ARG A 112 -3.66 1.86 -13.35
N ASP A 113 -4.43 1.25 -12.44
CA ASP A 113 -4.67 1.73 -11.10
C ASP A 113 -4.54 0.57 -10.11
N GLY A 114 -3.47 0.56 -9.30
CA GLY A 114 -3.22 -0.48 -8.32
C GLY A 114 -4.23 -0.49 -7.16
N HIS A 115 -4.97 0.61 -6.96
CA HIS A 115 -6.03 0.67 -5.94
C HIS A 115 -7.40 0.21 -6.47
N LEU A 116 -7.55 -0.04 -7.79
CA LEU A 116 -8.78 -0.56 -8.39
C LEU A 116 -8.66 -2.07 -8.55
N ARG A 117 -9.06 -2.84 -7.55
CA ARG A 117 -8.84 -4.29 -7.53
C ARG A 117 -9.88 -5.05 -6.71
N MET A 118 -9.94 -6.36 -6.91
CA MET A 118 -10.64 -7.31 -6.07
C MET A 118 -9.64 -7.98 -5.13
N GLU A 119 -9.94 -7.98 -3.84
CA GLU A 119 -9.18 -8.70 -2.81
C GLU A 119 -10.13 -9.52 -1.93
N ILE A 120 -9.58 -10.52 -1.21
CA ILE A 120 -10.37 -11.23 -0.21
C ILE A 120 -10.81 -10.22 0.84
N SER A 121 -12.12 -10.19 1.11
CA SER A 121 -12.67 -9.25 2.06
C SER A 121 -12.11 -9.48 3.47
N PRO A 122 -11.57 -8.46 4.14
CA PRO A 122 -11.15 -8.57 5.54
C PRO A 122 -12.28 -9.07 6.46
N ALA A 123 -13.53 -8.78 6.13
CA ALA A 123 -14.69 -9.26 6.87
C ALA A 123 -14.89 -10.79 6.76
N SER A 124 -14.18 -11.49 5.85
CA SER A 124 -14.28 -12.94 5.75
C SER A 124 -13.61 -13.68 6.90
N GLU A 125 -12.74 -13.01 7.69
CA GLU A 125 -11.97 -13.60 8.81
C GLU A 125 -11.30 -14.95 8.47
N VAL A 126 -10.87 -15.12 7.22
CA VAL A 126 -10.37 -16.38 6.71
C VAL A 126 -8.86 -16.33 6.51
N GLU A 127 -8.14 -17.29 7.08
CA GLU A 127 -6.71 -17.48 6.81
C GLU A 127 -6.54 -18.49 5.66
N CYS A 128 -5.95 -18.06 4.55
CA CYS A 128 -5.71 -18.92 3.39
C CYS A 128 -4.51 -19.84 3.62
N LEU A 129 -4.63 -21.10 3.20
CA LEU A 129 -3.48 -22.00 3.08
C LEU A 129 -2.46 -21.44 2.10
N ALA A 130 -1.16 -21.64 2.38
CA ALA A 130 -0.07 -21.18 1.53
C ALA A 130 1.11 -22.16 1.57
N LEU A 131 2.01 -22.07 0.59
CA LEU A 131 3.29 -22.77 0.62
C LEU A 131 4.14 -22.23 1.80
N PRO A 132 4.98 -23.09 2.42
CA PRO A 132 5.70 -22.75 3.64
C PRO A 132 6.98 -21.93 3.38
N PHE A 133 6.92 -20.91 2.52
CA PHE A 133 7.96 -19.94 2.26
C PHE A 133 7.38 -18.64 1.73
N SER A 134 8.20 -17.59 1.69
CA SER A 134 7.86 -16.29 1.13
C SER A 134 8.82 -15.96 -0.01
N LEU A 135 8.34 -15.14 -0.94
CA LEU A 135 9.06 -14.73 -2.13
C LEU A 135 9.16 -13.20 -2.18
N ASP A 136 10.20 -12.73 -2.84
CA ASP A 136 10.35 -11.35 -3.26
C ASP A 136 10.84 -11.28 -4.70
N TRP A 137 10.36 -10.31 -5.46
CA TRP A 137 10.73 -10.11 -6.85
C TRP A 137 11.65 -8.90 -6.97
N THR A 138 12.92 -9.17 -7.06
CA THR A 138 13.98 -8.16 -7.15
C THR A 138 14.59 -8.09 -8.56
N ASP A 139 15.55 -7.22 -8.77
CA ASP A 139 16.34 -7.19 -10.00
C ASP A 139 17.13 -8.50 -10.24
N ASP A 140 17.43 -9.25 -9.20
CA ASP A 140 18.13 -10.54 -9.25
C ASP A 140 17.18 -11.71 -9.55
N GLY A 141 15.90 -11.44 -9.76
CA GLY A 141 14.84 -12.40 -10.06
C GLY A 141 13.84 -12.63 -8.91
N LEU A 142 13.12 -13.74 -8.99
CA LEU A 142 12.18 -14.14 -7.95
C LEU A 142 12.94 -14.95 -6.88
N LEU A 143 13.15 -14.34 -5.72
CA LEU A 143 14.00 -14.85 -4.64
C LEU A 143 13.19 -15.41 -3.48
N VAL A 144 13.71 -16.46 -2.86
CA VAL A 144 13.18 -17.02 -1.62
C VAL A 144 13.67 -16.20 -0.42
N LEU A 145 12.71 -15.72 0.38
CA LEU A 145 13.01 -14.97 1.61
C LEU A 145 13.37 -15.92 2.78
N PRO A 146 14.10 -15.45 3.81
CA PRO A 146 14.46 -16.24 4.98
C PRO A 146 13.23 -16.79 5.74
N GLY A 147 13.42 -17.92 6.44
CA GLY A 147 12.46 -18.47 7.39
C GLY A 147 11.48 -19.49 6.83
N GLY A 148 11.61 -19.89 5.56
CA GLY A 148 10.77 -20.89 4.90
C GLY A 148 11.40 -22.26 4.69
N ALA A 149 10.70 -23.11 3.91
CA ALA A 149 11.13 -24.48 3.58
C ALA A 149 12.25 -24.54 2.52
N LEU A 150 12.42 -23.48 1.75
CA LEU A 150 13.49 -23.36 0.75
C LEU A 150 14.64 -22.51 1.27
N PRO A 151 15.89 -22.69 0.75
CA PRO A 151 17.02 -21.88 1.16
C PRO A 151 16.81 -20.39 0.90
N ALA A 152 17.13 -19.54 1.87
CA ALA A 152 17.12 -18.09 1.68
C ALA A 152 18.07 -17.67 0.55
N GLY A 153 17.62 -16.78 -0.33
CA GLY A 153 18.35 -16.35 -1.51
C GLY A 153 18.33 -17.37 -2.66
N ALA A 154 17.62 -18.49 -2.55
CA ALA A 154 17.41 -19.34 -3.72
C ALA A 154 16.63 -18.57 -4.80
N ARG A 155 17.10 -18.64 -6.05
CA ARG A 155 16.46 -18.01 -7.21
C ARG A 155 15.52 -18.99 -7.89
N ILE A 156 14.25 -18.66 -8.00
CA ILE A 156 13.25 -19.47 -8.68
C ILE A 156 13.49 -19.41 -10.18
N GLU A 157 13.65 -20.57 -10.83
CA GLU A 157 13.76 -20.70 -12.29
C GLU A 157 12.41 -21.08 -12.92
N SER A 158 11.66 -21.97 -12.25
CA SER A 158 10.28 -22.28 -12.64
C SER A 158 9.43 -22.63 -11.43
N PHE A 159 8.14 -22.38 -11.56
CA PHE A 159 7.18 -22.56 -10.48
C PHE A 159 5.86 -23.09 -11.04
N GLY A 160 5.42 -24.28 -10.59
CA GLY A 160 4.24 -24.95 -11.11
C GLY A 160 4.31 -25.22 -12.61
N GLY A 161 5.51 -25.52 -13.13
CA GLY A 161 5.77 -25.75 -14.55
C GLY A 161 5.84 -24.50 -15.44
N ARG A 162 5.75 -23.28 -14.85
CA ARG A 162 5.88 -22.00 -15.55
C ARG A 162 7.29 -21.44 -15.40
N SER A 163 7.82 -20.86 -16.46
CA SER A 163 9.06 -20.09 -16.44
C SER A 163 8.87 -18.75 -15.70
N LEU A 164 9.97 -18.09 -15.32
CA LEU A 164 9.92 -16.76 -14.70
C LEU A 164 9.25 -15.72 -15.61
N GLU A 165 9.50 -15.77 -16.93
CA GLU A 165 8.86 -14.89 -17.91
C GLU A 165 7.35 -15.10 -17.98
N GLU A 166 6.89 -16.36 -17.96
CA GLU A 166 5.45 -16.65 -17.93
C GLU A 166 4.79 -16.17 -16.61
N LEU A 167 5.48 -16.32 -15.48
CA LEU A 167 5.00 -15.80 -14.18
C LEU A 167 4.91 -14.27 -14.17
N GLU A 168 5.88 -13.59 -14.77
CA GLU A 168 5.85 -12.14 -14.93
C GLU A 168 4.68 -11.69 -15.84
N GLY A 169 4.43 -12.41 -16.92
CA GLY A 169 3.26 -12.18 -17.75
C GLY A 169 1.95 -12.34 -16.99
N LEU A 170 1.84 -13.38 -16.14
CA LEU A 170 0.68 -13.54 -15.26
C LEU A 170 0.52 -12.37 -14.27
N ALA A 171 1.62 -11.90 -13.68
CA ALA A 171 1.59 -10.73 -12.79
C ALA A 171 1.11 -9.48 -13.52
N ALA A 172 1.69 -9.17 -14.69
CA ALA A 172 1.35 -8.01 -15.49
C ALA A 172 -0.12 -8.01 -15.96
N ASP A 173 -0.65 -9.19 -16.31
CA ASP A 173 -2.00 -9.32 -16.85
C ASP A 173 -3.10 -9.35 -15.78
N SER A 174 -2.78 -9.82 -14.55
CA SER A 174 -3.80 -10.12 -13.54
C SER A 174 -3.79 -9.21 -12.32
N ILE A 175 -2.69 -8.49 -12.08
CA ILE A 175 -2.60 -7.55 -10.97
C ILE A 175 -2.82 -6.13 -11.51
N PRO A 176 -3.89 -5.42 -11.11
CA PRO A 176 -4.05 -4.01 -11.44
C PRO A 176 -2.87 -3.20 -10.90
N HIS A 177 -2.22 -2.41 -11.75
CA HIS A 177 -0.99 -1.74 -11.40
C HIS A 177 -0.72 -0.50 -12.27
N GLU A 178 0.03 0.44 -11.76
CA GLU A 178 0.56 1.58 -12.49
C GLU A 178 1.92 1.27 -13.13
N ASN A 179 2.69 0.36 -12.49
CA ASN A 179 4.00 -0.09 -12.96
C ASN A 179 4.26 -1.56 -12.59
N LEU A 180 5.21 -2.19 -13.26
CA LEU A 180 5.54 -3.60 -13.04
C LEU A 180 6.17 -3.90 -11.68
N TYR A 181 6.74 -2.92 -10.96
CA TYR A 181 7.30 -3.15 -9.62
C TYR A 181 6.21 -3.56 -8.63
N TRP A 182 5.06 -2.87 -8.66
CA TRP A 182 3.90 -3.26 -7.87
C TRP A 182 3.34 -4.62 -8.27
N ALA A 183 3.17 -4.86 -9.57
CA ALA A 183 2.63 -6.13 -10.05
C ALA A 183 3.52 -7.31 -9.63
N ARG A 184 4.84 -7.19 -9.78
CA ARG A 184 5.82 -8.21 -9.35
C ARG A 184 5.82 -8.43 -7.85
N SER A 185 5.88 -7.35 -7.05
CA SER A 185 5.89 -7.43 -5.60
C SER A 185 4.61 -8.07 -5.05
N THR A 186 3.43 -7.62 -5.52
CA THR A 186 2.13 -8.17 -5.14
C THR A 186 2.03 -9.64 -5.55
N PHE A 187 2.41 -9.97 -6.79
CA PHE A 187 2.36 -11.34 -7.28
C PHE A 187 3.29 -12.27 -6.49
N ALA A 188 4.53 -11.86 -6.21
CA ALA A 188 5.46 -12.63 -5.39
C ALA A 188 4.91 -12.92 -3.99
N HIS A 189 4.25 -11.92 -3.38
CA HIS A 189 3.62 -12.07 -2.06
C HIS A 189 2.42 -13.04 -2.09
N GLU A 190 1.61 -12.98 -3.14
CA GLU A 190 0.39 -13.79 -3.29
C GLU A 190 0.66 -15.20 -3.84
N LEU A 191 1.68 -15.37 -4.68
CA LEU A 191 1.98 -16.60 -5.40
C LEU A 191 1.99 -17.88 -4.52
N PRO A 192 2.46 -17.86 -3.27
CA PRO A 192 2.40 -19.02 -2.40
C PRO A 192 0.99 -19.42 -1.94
N ARG A 193 -0.05 -18.60 -2.11
CA ARG A 193 -1.41 -18.86 -1.60
C ARG A 193 -2.13 -19.93 -2.42
N ALA A 194 -2.88 -20.79 -1.74
CA ALA A 194 -3.57 -21.91 -2.35
C ALA A 194 -4.61 -21.50 -3.41
N ASP A 195 -5.34 -20.39 -3.21
CA ASP A 195 -6.30 -19.88 -4.17
C ASP A 195 -5.61 -19.40 -5.46
N ILE A 196 -4.47 -18.70 -5.33
CA ILE A 196 -3.66 -18.23 -6.46
C ILE A 196 -3.05 -19.39 -7.23
N LEU A 197 -2.52 -20.41 -6.51
CA LEU A 197 -1.96 -21.60 -7.13
C LEU A 197 -2.99 -22.34 -8.02
N ARG A 198 -4.23 -22.39 -7.58
CA ARG A 198 -5.31 -23.02 -8.36
C ARG A 198 -5.74 -22.18 -9.55
N VAL A 199 -5.99 -20.90 -9.32
CA VAL A 199 -6.45 -19.96 -10.34
C VAL A 199 -5.51 -19.95 -11.54
N PHE A 200 -4.19 -19.96 -11.28
CA PHE A 200 -3.17 -20.01 -12.34
C PHE A 200 -2.76 -21.44 -12.76
N ARG A 201 -3.39 -22.48 -12.15
CA ARG A 201 -3.10 -23.90 -12.43
C ARG A 201 -1.62 -24.25 -12.23
N LEU A 202 -1.04 -23.76 -11.12
CA LEU A 202 0.35 -23.99 -10.75
C LEU A 202 0.52 -25.21 -9.85
N ALA A 203 -0.57 -25.68 -9.23
CA ALA A 203 -0.59 -26.90 -8.46
C ALA A 203 -0.98 -28.10 -9.33
N ASP A 204 -0.39 -29.26 -9.05
CA ASP A 204 -0.79 -30.54 -9.64
C ASP A 204 -2.16 -31.02 -9.10
N ARG A 205 -2.63 -32.19 -9.59
CA ARG A 205 -3.92 -32.78 -9.15
C ARG A 205 -3.96 -33.16 -7.67
N GLY A 206 -2.79 -33.32 -7.03
CA GLY A 206 -2.63 -33.60 -5.61
C GLY A 206 -2.48 -32.35 -4.74
N GLY A 207 -2.53 -31.16 -5.34
CA GLY A 207 -2.36 -29.89 -4.64
C GLY A 207 -0.91 -29.49 -4.39
N GLY A 208 0.06 -30.25 -4.86
CA GLY A 208 1.48 -29.95 -4.74
C GLY A 208 1.98 -29.06 -5.88
N VAL A 209 3.01 -28.27 -5.61
CA VAL A 209 3.65 -27.37 -6.56
C VAL A 209 5.09 -27.80 -6.77
N GLU A 210 5.44 -28.05 -8.03
CA GLU A 210 6.84 -28.29 -8.44
C GLU A 210 7.56 -26.94 -8.54
N VAL A 211 8.71 -26.84 -7.88
CA VAL A 211 9.56 -25.66 -7.88
C VAL A 211 10.97 -26.05 -8.31
N VAL A 212 11.49 -25.41 -9.36
CA VAL A 212 12.89 -25.51 -9.76
C VAL A 212 13.58 -24.20 -9.36
N TYR A 213 14.71 -24.31 -8.70
CA TYR A 213 15.44 -23.17 -8.19
C TYR A 213 16.96 -23.41 -8.22
N GLU A 214 17.70 -22.32 -8.32
CA GLU A 214 19.14 -22.29 -8.10
C GLU A 214 19.45 -21.83 -6.69
N THR A 215 20.25 -22.62 -5.95
CA THR A 215 20.70 -22.21 -4.61
C THR A 215 21.73 -21.07 -4.71
N PRO A 216 21.99 -20.32 -3.61
CA PRO A 216 23.03 -19.28 -3.60
C PRO A 216 24.45 -19.79 -3.96
N GLN A 217 24.67 -21.10 -3.87
CA GLN A 217 25.93 -21.75 -4.25
C GLN A 217 25.96 -22.17 -5.73
N GLY A 218 24.97 -21.78 -6.52
CA GLY A 218 24.87 -22.12 -7.95
C GLY A 218 24.44 -23.56 -8.25
N VAL A 219 23.85 -24.26 -7.26
CA VAL A 219 23.37 -25.62 -7.43
C VAL A 219 21.90 -25.60 -7.84
N ARG A 220 21.58 -26.13 -9.03
CA ARG A 220 20.21 -26.31 -9.48
C ARG A 220 19.56 -27.43 -8.71
N SER A 221 18.40 -27.16 -8.14
CA SER A 221 17.61 -28.05 -7.31
C SER A 221 16.14 -28.03 -7.69
N HIS A 222 15.39 -29.02 -7.28
CA HIS A 222 13.94 -29.08 -7.46
C HIS A 222 13.27 -29.61 -6.20
N GLY A 223 12.02 -29.24 -5.98
CA GLY A 223 11.22 -29.74 -4.88
C GLY A 223 9.74 -29.68 -5.21
N ARG A 224 8.98 -30.63 -4.64
CA ARG A 224 7.52 -30.59 -4.64
C ARG A 224 7.05 -30.20 -3.25
N LEU A 225 6.28 -29.13 -3.17
CA LEU A 225 5.83 -28.52 -1.92
C LEU A 225 4.32 -28.50 -1.85
N GLU A 226 3.79 -28.61 -0.64
CA GLU A 226 2.34 -28.60 -0.37
C GLU A 226 1.98 -27.38 0.48
N THR A 227 0.77 -26.89 0.30
CA THR A 227 0.25 -25.78 1.10
C THR A 227 -0.04 -26.22 2.53
N ALA A 228 0.22 -25.32 3.47
CA ALA A 228 -0.01 -25.50 4.89
C ALA A 228 -0.51 -24.21 5.52
N LYS A 229 -0.83 -24.24 6.80
CA LYS A 229 -1.08 -23.03 7.57
C LYS A 229 0.19 -22.18 7.58
N ARG A 230 0.08 -20.92 7.20
CA ARG A 230 1.19 -19.99 7.20
C ARG A 230 1.63 -19.68 8.65
N LYS A 231 2.92 -19.64 8.89
CA LYS A 231 3.43 -19.12 10.15
C LYS A 231 3.26 -17.60 10.18
N PRO A 232 2.88 -17.00 11.32
CA PRO A 232 2.84 -15.55 11.42
C PRO A 232 4.24 -14.96 11.17
N PRO A 233 4.32 -13.71 10.70
CA PRO A 233 5.60 -13.03 10.54
C PRO A 233 6.38 -13.03 11.86
N SER A 234 7.68 -13.23 11.80
CA SER A 234 8.55 -13.24 13.00
C SER A 234 8.82 -11.82 13.53
N ARG A 235 8.60 -10.81 12.72
CA ARG A 235 8.83 -9.39 13.04
C ARG A 235 7.49 -8.67 13.23
N PRO A 236 7.32 -7.84 14.29
CA PRO A 236 6.13 -7.03 14.46
C PRO A 236 6.01 -6.02 13.30
N TRP A 237 4.81 -5.50 13.06
CA TRP A 237 4.54 -4.59 11.95
C TRP A 237 5.24 -3.23 12.08
N VAL A 238 5.60 -2.84 13.31
CA VAL A 238 6.36 -1.62 13.63
C VAL A 238 7.41 -1.93 14.69
N GLY A 239 8.57 -1.29 14.59
CA GLY A 239 9.64 -1.43 15.59
C GLY A 239 10.93 -0.79 15.12
N TYR A 240 12.00 -0.98 15.88
CA TYR A 240 13.29 -0.38 15.57
C TYR A 240 14.48 -1.25 16.00
N GLU A 241 15.63 -0.93 15.46
CA GLU A 241 16.92 -1.52 15.80
C GLU A 241 18.01 -0.45 15.76
N ILE A 242 18.99 -0.57 16.66
CA ILE A 242 20.15 0.32 16.71
C ILE A 242 21.36 -0.40 16.14
N LEU A 243 21.90 0.13 15.05
CA LEU A 243 23.11 -0.34 14.38
C LEU A 243 24.28 0.56 14.78
N ALA A 244 24.77 0.37 16.01
CA ALA A 244 25.72 1.28 16.66
C ALA A 244 27.05 1.40 15.91
N ASP A 245 27.52 0.32 15.27
CA ASP A 245 28.71 0.25 14.44
C ASP A 245 28.65 1.15 13.20
N ALA A 246 27.44 1.44 12.72
CA ALA A 246 27.18 2.34 11.60
C ALA A 246 26.65 3.73 12.03
N SER A 247 26.55 4.02 13.34
CA SER A 247 25.90 5.22 13.88
C SER A 247 24.51 5.46 13.29
N MET A 248 23.71 4.38 13.16
CA MET A 248 22.46 4.31 12.41
C MET A 248 21.34 3.74 13.28
N GLY A 249 20.17 4.37 13.24
CA GLY A 249 18.93 3.83 13.77
C GLY A 249 18.04 3.39 12.62
N LEU A 250 17.53 2.17 12.66
CA LEU A 250 16.60 1.60 11.72
C LEU A 250 15.22 1.50 12.36
N PHE A 251 14.23 2.18 11.78
CA PHE A 251 12.82 2.10 12.17
C PHE A 251 12.02 1.51 11.01
N TRP A 252 11.29 0.44 11.25
CA TRP A 252 10.45 -0.16 10.21
C TRP A 252 8.97 -0.01 10.52
N LEU A 253 8.18 0.10 9.47
CA LEU A 253 6.72 0.05 9.52
C LEU A 253 6.17 -0.63 8.27
N ASN A 254 5.44 -1.74 8.46
CA ASN A 254 4.89 -2.53 7.35
C ASN A 254 3.50 -2.06 6.92
N ARG A 255 2.96 -1.02 7.57
CA ARG A 255 1.74 -0.29 7.22
C ARG A 255 1.78 1.10 7.85
N CYS A 256 1.05 2.03 7.26
CA CYS A 256 0.90 3.38 7.80
C CYS A 256 -0.35 3.44 8.69
N ASP A 257 -0.18 3.20 9.99
CA ASP A 257 -1.27 3.17 10.98
C ASP A 257 -0.88 4.03 12.19
N PRO A 258 -1.45 5.25 12.37
CA PRO A 258 -1.08 6.19 13.45
C PRO A 258 -1.78 5.83 14.77
N ASN A 259 -1.64 4.59 15.21
CA ASN A 259 -2.17 4.11 16.48
C ASN A 259 -1.16 4.25 17.64
N ASP A 260 -1.58 3.91 18.87
CA ASP A 260 -0.74 4.03 20.07
C ASP A 260 0.55 3.20 20.00
N GLU A 261 0.52 2.03 19.34
CA GLU A 261 1.70 1.19 19.15
C GLU A 261 2.75 1.89 18.28
N PHE A 262 2.31 2.50 17.17
CA PHE A 262 3.18 3.30 16.30
C PHE A 262 3.80 4.48 17.06
N PHE A 263 3.00 5.29 17.76
CA PHE A 263 3.52 6.45 18.48
C PHE A 263 4.46 6.05 19.61
N SER A 264 4.16 4.96 20.33
CA SER A 264 5.02 4.42 21.38
C SER A 264 6.37 3.95 20.82
N ALA A 265 6.36 3.22 19.70
CA ALA A 265 7.57 2.76 19.03
C ALA A 265 8.40 3.93 18.49
N LEU A 266 7.76 4.93 17.85
CA LEU A 266 8.42 6.12 17.32
C LEU A 266 9.10 6.93 18.45
N ALA A 267 8.39 7.18 19.55
CA ALA A 267 8.93 7.90 20.69
C ALA A 267 10.12 7.15 21.34
N ALA A 268 10.01 5.82 21.49
CA ALA A 268 11.12 5.01 21.99
C ALA A 268 12.33 5.08 21.05
N PHE A 269 12.10 4.92 19.75
CA PHE A 269 13.15 5.04 18.73
C PHE A 269 13.87 6.38 18.76
N MET A 270 13.12 7.50 18.83
CA MET A 270 13.72 8.84 18.85
C MET A 270 14.54 9.09 20.12
N ARG A 271 14.17 8.51 21.27
CA ARG A 271 15.00 8.54 22.48
C ARG A 271 16.35 7.84 22.26
N GLU A 272 16.32 6.64 21.69
CA GLU A 272 17.56 5.89 21.37
C GLU A 272 18.44 6.67 20.38
N VAL A 273 17.83 7.27 19.34
CA VAL A 273 18.56 8.12 18.38
C VAL A 273 19.28 9.25 19.10
N ARG A 274 18.64 9.89 20.08
CA ARG A 274 19.23 10.97 20.86
C ARG A 274 20.30 10.45 21.84
N GLU A 275 19.98 9.42 22.62
CA GLU A 275 20.86 8.89 23.67
C GLU A 275 22.15 8.33 23.12
N HIS A 276 22.07 7.63 21.99
CA HIS A 276 23.23 7.10 21.27
C HIS A 276 23.86 8.08 20.29
N ASN A 277 23.36 9.32 20.20
CA ASN A 277 23.80 10.37 19.27
C ASN A 277 23.96 9.84 17.83
N LEU A 278 22.98 9.07 17.35
CA LEU A 278 23.03 8.49 16.01
C LEU A 278 22.93 9.57 14.95
N HIS A 279 23.72 9.45 13.88
CA HIS A 279 23.76 10.44 12.81
C HIS A 279 22.82 10.13 11.65
N LYS A 280 22.53 8.83 11.43
CA LYS A 280 21.66 8.35 10.35
C LYS A 280 20.36 7.79 10.94
N VAL A 281 19.23 8.25 10.43
CA VAL A 281 17.90 7.68 10.68
C VAL A 281 17.40 7.05 9.39
N VAL A 282 17.14 5.76 9.45
CA VAL A 282 16.65 4.96 8.33
C VAL A 282 15.23 4.53 8.62
N ILE A 283 14.31 4.87 7.73
CA ILE A 283 12.90 4.45 7.80
C ILE A 283 12.69 3.37 6.72
N ASP A 284 12.35 2.16 7.13
CA ASP A 284 12.10 1.04 6.22
C ASP A 284 10.61 1.00 5.84
N LEU A 285 10.33 1.33 4.58
CA LEU A 285 9.00 1.33 3.98
C LEU A 285 8.82 0.16 2.99
N ARG A 286 9.79 -0.75 2.90
CA ARG A 286 9.72 -1.89 1.99
C ARG A 286 8.56 -2.81 2.36
N GLY A 287 7.79 -3.23 1.34
CA GLY A 287 6.59 -4.04 1.52
C GLY A 287 5.45 -3.34 2.26
N ASN A 288 5.51 -2.02 2.47
CA ASN A 288 4.44 -1.26 3.11
C ASN A 288 3.38 -0.82 2.08
N PRO A 289 2.15 -1.38 2.11
CA PRO A 289 1.11 -1.06 1.14
C PRO A 289 0.43 0.30 1.39
N GLY A 290 0.83 1.04 2.42
CA GLY A 290 0.25 2.33 2.75
C GLY A 290 -0.65 2.31 3.99
N GLY A 291 -1.70 3.15 3.96
CA GLY A 291 -2.63 3.41 5.06
C GLY A 291 -2.84 4.91 5.27
N ASP A 292 -2.67 5.41 6.50
CA ASP A 292 -2.85 6.83 6.83
C ASP A 292 -1.59 7.66 6.54
N ALA A 293 -1.72 8.66 5.70
CA ALA A 293 -0.62 9.52 5.27
C ALA A 293 -0.06 10.42 6.39
N SER A 294 -0.78 10.62 7.51
CA SER A 294 -0.31 11.42 8.65
C SER A 294 0.93 10.83 9.32
N VAL A 295 1.15 9.51 9.18
CA VAL A 295 2.36 8.81 9.66
C VAL A 295 3.64 9.47 9.11
N ALA A 296 3.65 9.89 7.84
CA ALA A 296 4.78 10.59 7.26
C ALA A 296 5.11 11.89 8.00
N LEU A 297 4.07 12.68 8.32
CA LEU A 297 4.26 13.94 9.07
C LEU A 297 4.73 13.70 10.51
N ALA A 298 4.26 12.63 11.17
CA ALA A 298 4.72 12.27 12.50
C ALA A 298 6.22 11.95 12.51
N VAL A 299 6.70 11.13 11.58
CA VAL A 299 8.12 10.78 11.47
C VAL A 299 8.96 12.01 11.11
N LEU A 300 8.55 12.78 10.09
CA LEU A 300 9.29 14.00 9.67
C LEU A 300 9.31 15.04 10.77
N GLY A 301 8.19 15.23 11.48
CA GLY A 301 8.09 16.13 12.63
C GLY A 301 9.02 15.72 13.78
N SER A 302 9.13 14.42 14.07
CA SER A 302 10.06 13.89 15.08
C SER A 302 11.54 14.12 14.74
N LEU A 303 11.85 14.30 13.45
CA LEU A 303 13.18 14.72 12.99
C LEU A 303 13.38 16.24 12.88
N GLY A 304 12.36 17.02 13.25
CA GLY A 304 12.36 18.46 13.07
C GLY A 304 12.37 18.91 11.61
N LEU A 305 11.97 18.04 10.69
CA LEU A 305 11.93 18.32 9.26
C LEU A 305 10.58 18.92 8.87
N LYS A 306 10.64 20.01 8.13
CA LYS A 306 9.46 20.76 7.68
C LYS A 306 9.08 20.37 6.25
N VAL A 307 7.83 20.02 6.05
CA VAL A 307 7.25 19.76 4.73
C VAL A 307 6.61 21.05 4.21
N ASP A 308 7.18 21.66 3.17
CA ASP A 308 6.67 22.89 2.58
C ASP A 308 5.69 22.64 1.42
N ARG A 309 5.86 21.52 0.71
CA ARG A 309 5.04 21.12 -0.44
C ARG A 309 4.31 19.82 -0.14
N GLY A 310 2.96 19.85 -0.17
CA GLY A 310 2.12 18.68 -0.03
C GLY A 310 1.58 18.18 -1.37
N PHE A 311 1.12 16.95 -1.40
CA PHE A 311 0.31 16.44 -2.52
C PHE A 311 -1.00 17.23 -2.60
N SER A 312 -1.41 17.66 -3.81
CA SER A 312 -2.78 18.06 -4.03
C SER A 312 -3.65 16.83 -4.33
N VAL A 313 -4.93 16.91 -3.96
CA VAL A 313 -5.86 15.79 -4.07
C VAL A 313 -7.04 16.19 -4.93
N GLU A 314 -7.18 15.56 -6.09
CA GLU A 314 -8.34 15.70 -6.98
C GLU A 314 -9.38 14.66 -6.56
N VAL A 315 -10.46 15.09 -5.92
CA VAL A 315 -11.50 14.23 -5.37
C VAL A 315 -12.64 14.07 -6.36
N ARG A 316 -13.06 12.82 -6.62
CA ARG A 316 -14.35 12.54 -7.27
C ARG A 316 -15.43 12.35 -6.20
N VAL A 317 -16.46 13.19 -6.25
CA VAL A 317 -17.59 13.13 -5.33
C VAL A 317 -18.60 12.12 -5.87
N SER A 318 -18.86 11.07 -5.10
CA SER A 318 -19.87 10.05 -5.38
C SER A 318 -20.64 9.71 -4.11
N GLU A 319 -21.81 9.07 -4.24
CA GLU A 319 -22.58 8.61 -3.09
C GLU A 319 -21.79 7.58 -2.27
N GLN A 320 -21.02 6.71 -2.93
CA GLN A 320 -20.17 5.70 -2.30
C GLN A 320 -19.08 6.35 -1.42
N LEU A 321 -18.37 7.35 -1.97
CA LEU A 321 -17.39 8.11 -1.19
C LEU A 321 -18.04 8.78 0.01
N LEU A 322 -19.15 9.46 -0.17
CA LEU A 322 -19.82 10.22 0.89
C LEU A 322 -20.45 9.32 1.96
N HIS A 323 -20.81 8.09 1.61
CA HIS A 323 -21.27 7.10 2.57
C HIS A 323 -20.14 6.67 3.53
N VAL A 324 -18.93 6.43 3.00
CA VAL A 324 -17.76 5.99 3.79
C VAL A 324 -17.02 7.16 4.42
N MET A 325 -16.89 8.27 3.68
CA MET A 325 -16.10 9.45 4.07
C MET A 325 -16.93 10.75 3.87
N PRO A 326 -17.93 11.01 4.69
CA PRO A 326 -18.82 12.17 4.53
C PRO A 326 -18.09 13.51 4.66
N MET A 327 -16.88 13.55 5.25
CA MET A 327 -16.06 14.74 5.33
C MET A 327 -15.60 15.27 3.97
N PHE A 328 -15.66 14.46 2.90
CA PHE A 328 -15.38 14.89 1.54
C PHE A 328 -16.57 15.51 0.81
N ALA A 329 -17.72 15.66 1.49
CA ALA A 329 -18.81 16.41 0.89
C ALA A 329 -18.39 17.87 0.59
N PRO A 330 -18.72 18.44 -0.57
CA PRO A 330 -18.39 19.82 -0.90
C PRO A 330 -18.81 20.84 0.18
N SER A 331 -19.96 20.63 0.80
CA SER A 331 -20.44 21.45 1.92
C SER A 331 -19.63 21.28 3.21
N ALA A 332 -19.06 20.09 3.44
CA ALA A 332 -18.25 19.81 4.62
C ALA A 332 -16.85 20.43 4.51
N VAL A 333 -16.25 20.46 3.31
CA VAL A 333 -14.91 21.05 3.10
C VAL A 333 -14.97 22.57 2.91
N ALA A 334 -16.10 23.14 2.54
CA ALA A 334 -16.24 24.58 2.24
C ALA A 334 -15.72 25.51 3.33
N PRO A 335 -15.96 25.30 4.64
CA PRO A 335 -15.41 26.15 5.70
C PRO A 335 -13.89 26.17 5.73
N ALA A 336 -13.24 25.02 5.47
CA ALA A 336 -11.77 24.92 5.45
C ALA A 336 -11.18 25.66 4.24
N PHE A 337 -11.82 25.59 3.06
CA PHE A 337 -11.43 26.37 1.89
C PHE A 337 -11.52 27.86 2.17
N GLN A 338 -12.64 28.32 2.76
CA GLN A 338 -12.85 29.73 3.11
C GLN A 338 -11.81 30.22 4.13
N ALA A 339 -11.51 29.42 5.15
CA ALA A 339 -10.49 29.74 6.15
C ALA A 339 -9.09 29.86 5.53
N ALA A 340 -8.81 29.09 4.47
CA ALA A 340 -7.58 29.17 3.68
C ALA A 340 -7.58 30.31 2.64
N GLY A 341 -8.64 31.11 2.55
CA GLY A 341 -8.79 32.16 1.54
C GLY A 341 -9.01 31.63 0.11
N LEU A 342 -9.49 30.41 -0.02
CA LEU A 342 -9.73 29.73 -1.29
C LEU A 342 -11.23 29.73 -1.67
N VAL A 343 -11.51 29.61 -2.96
CA VAL A 343 -12.86 29.42 -3.45
C VAL A 343 -13.32 28.01 -3.10
N ALA A 344 -14.39 27.91 -2.31
CA ALA A 344 -14.96 26.62 -1.94
C ALA A 344 -15.62 25.94 -3.16
N PRO A 345 -15.62 24.57 -3.21
CA PRO A 345 -16.36 23.85 -4.24
C PRO A 345 -17.85 24.13 -4.12
N ALA A 346 -18.55 24.18 -5.26
CA ALA A 346 -20.00 24.28 -5.27
C ALA A 346 -20.65 23.11 -4.54
N ALA A 347 -21.77 23.32 -3.85
CA ALA A 347 -22.43 22.29 -3.04
C ALA A 347 -22.80 21.01 -3.84
N ASN A 348 -23.01 21.15 -5.15
CA ASN A 348 -23.33 20.06 -6.08
C ASN A 348 -22.11 19.64 -6.94
N ALA A 349 -20.90 20.04 -6.57
CA ALA A 349 -19.70 19.68 -7.32
C ALA A 349 -19.54 18.16 -7.36
N ARG A 350 -19.28 17.62 -8.55
CA ARG A 350 -18.96 16.19 -8.77
C ARG A 350 -17.47 15.88 -8.65
N ALA A 351 -16.65 16.93 -8.66
CA ALA A 351 -15.21 16.84 -8.42
C ALA A 351 -14.69 18.18 -7.91
N TYR A 352 -13.60 18.13 -7.16
CA TYR A 352 -12.88 19.32 -6.72
C TYR A 352 -11.43 18.95 -6.36
N THR A 353 -10.55 19.97 -6.26
CA THR A 353 -9.15 19.78 -5.90
C THR A 353 -8.89 20.40 -4.53
N VAL A 354 -8.29 19.62 -3.62
CA VAL A 354 -7.74 20.11 -2.35
C VAL A 354 -6.27 20.44 -2.59
N PRO A 355 -5.85 21.72 -2.42
CA PRO A 355 -4.45 22.12 -2.62
C PRO A 355 -3.50 21.48 -1.60
N GLY A 356 -2.25 21.25 -1.99
CA GLY A 356 -1.23 20.61 -1.16
C GLY A 356 -1.05 21.20 0.24
N PRO A 357 -0.94 22.55 0.41
CA PRO A 357 -0.85 23.14 1.75
C PRO A 357 -2.06 22.85 2.64
N MET A 358 -3.25 22.77 2.06
CA MET A 358 -4.47 22.41 2.80
C MET A 358 -4.47 20.93 3.18
N VAL A 359 -3.98 20.05 2.29
CA VAL A 359 -3.82 18.61 2.60
C VAL A 359 -2.86 18.43 3.77
N LEU A 360 -1.70 19.12 3.77
CA LEU A 360 -0.77 19.08 4.90
C LEU A 360 -1.42 19.54 6.22
N GLY A 361 -2.22 20.59 6.18
CA GLY A 361 -2.98 21.06 7.35
C GLY A 361 -3.98 20.01 7.87
N LEU A 362 -4.69 19.32 6.97
CA LEU A 362 -5.61 18.25 7.33
C LEU A 362 -4.88 17.03 7.93
N LEU A 363 -3.75 16.63 7.36
CA LEU A 363 -2.92 15.55 7.90
C LEU A 363 -2.32 15.91 9.27
N ALA A 364 -1.90 17.16 9.47
CA ALA A 364 -1.44 17.64 10.78
C ALA A 364 -2.56 17.64 11.82
N GLN A 365 -3.79 18.02 11.44
CA GLN A 365 -4.95 17.92 12.34
C GLN A 365 -5.27 16.46 12.70
N ARG A 366 -5.03 15.52 11.80
CA ARG A 366 -5.21 14.08 12.03
C ARG A 366 -4.28 13.55 13.13
N LEU A 367 -3.08 14.11 13.25
CA LEU A 367 -2.16 13.78 14.35
C LEU A 367 -2.66 14.28 15.72
N GLY A 368 -3.55 15.29 15.73
CA GLY A 368 -4.12 15.83 16.98
C GLY A 368 -3.06 16.42 17.90
N ASP A 369 -3.24 16.22 19.21
CA ASP A 369 -2.33 16.72 20.26
C ASP A 369 -1.18 15.75 20.59
N GLN A 370 -0.80 14.87 19.65
CA GLN A 370 0.31 13.93 19.87
C GLN A 370 1.62 14.70 20.14
N THR A 371 2.19 14.46 21.31
CA THR A 371 3.49 15.03 21.68
C THR A 371 4.58 14.19 21.04
N LEU A 372 5.22 14.73 19.99
CA LEU A 372 6.32 14.06 19.33
C LEU A 372 7.65 14.39 20.04
N GLU A 373 8.50 13.40 20.21
CA GLU A 373 9.88 13.61 20.60
C GLU A 373 10.68 14.10 19.39
N VAL A 374 11.26 15.30 19.48
CA VAL A 374 11.95 15.93 18.34
C VAL A 374 13.46 15.81 18.50
N VAL A 375 14.11 15.18 17.51
CA VAL A 375 15.56 14.96 17.46
C VAL A 375 16.11 15.47 16.11
N PRO A 376 16.36 16.78 15.99
CA PRO A 376 16.78 17.40 14.72
C PRO A 376 18.22 17.09 14.35
N GLY A 377 18.61 17.43 13.11
CA GLY A 377 19.99 17.37 12.64
C GLY A 377 20.48 15.97 12.29
N ARG A 378 19.56 15.05 11.98
CA ARG A 378 19.87 13.68 11.54
C ARG A 378 19.69 13.56 10.04
N ALA A 379 20.57 12.78 9.40
CA ALA A 379 20.41 12.44 7.99
C ALA A 379 19.29 11.39 7.85
N LEU A 380 18.27 11.68 7.06
CA LEU A 380 17.13 10.79 6.81
C LEU A 380 17.36 9.96 5.56
N TYR A 381 17.15 8.65 5.69
CA TYR A 381 17.12 7.70 4.59
C TYR A 381 15.79 6.94 4.61
N LEU A 382 15.16 6.75 3.45
CA LEU A 382 13.99 5.90 3.29
C LEU A 382 14.34 4.68 2.47
N LEU A 383 14.11 3.47 3.00
CA LEU A 383 14.21 2.25 2.21
C LEU A 383 12.90 2.01 1.48
N THR A 384 12.98 1.81 0.16
CA THR A 384 11.84 1.58 -0.73
C THR A 384 12.03 0.34 -1.58
N ASP A 385 10.91 -0.26 -2.01
CA ASP A 385 10.83 -1.37 -2.96
C ASP A 385 9.53 -1.34 -3.76
N GLY A 386 9.29 -2.35 -4.60
CA GLY A 386 8.06 -2.50 -5.38
C GLY A 386 6.78 -2.65 -4.54
N GLY A 387 6.90 -3.03 -3.27
CA GLY A 387 5.81 -3.11 -2.29
C GLY A 387 5.56 -1.79 -1.53
N THR A 388 6.42 -0.77 -1.69
CA THR A 388 6.20 0.57 -1.13
C THR A 388 5.11 1.27 -1.93
N PHE A 389 3.89 1.32 -1.37
CA PHE A 389 2.69 1.69 -2.12
C PHE A 389 1.82 2.70 -1.37
N SER A 390 0.91 3.39 -2.05
CA SER A 390 -0.07 4.32 -1.47
C SER A 390 0.57 5.35 -0.52
N SER A 391 0.15 5.45 0.73
CA SER A 391 0.69 6.42 1.70
C SER A 391 2.18 6.22 2.01
N ALA A 392 2.72 5.02 1.85
CA ALA A 392 4.17 4.80 1.96
C ALA A 392 4.93 5.41 0.76
N ALA A 393 4.40 5.25 -0.47
CA ALA A 393 4.94 5.92 -1.65
C ALA A 393 4.75 7.44 -1.59
N LEU A 394 3.62 7.92 -1.02
CA LEU A 394 3.40 9.35 -0.73
C LEU A 394 4.47 9.87 0.23
N PHE A 395 4.80 9.15 1.30
CA PHE A 395 5.87 9.51 2.21
C PHE A 395 7.21 9.66 1.46
N ALA A 396 7.57 8.68 0.63
CA ALA A 396 8.78 8.77 -0.20
C ALA A 396 8.74 9.99 -1.14
N GLY A 397 7.59 10.29 -1.75
CA GLY A 397 7.37 11.47 -2.58
C GLY A 397 7.50 12.79 -1.83
N LEU A 398 6.98 12.89 -0.60
CA LEU A 398 7.17 14.08 0.26
C LEU A 398 8.65 14.31 0.57
N VAL A 399 9.38 13.25 0.92
CA VAL A 399 10.82 13.37 1.21
C VAL A 399 11.60 13.80 -0.02
N ARG A 400 11.34 13.22 -1.17
CA ARG A 400 12.01 13.56 -2.43
C ARG A 400 11.74 15.01 -2.86
N ASP A 401 10.48 15.40 -2.95
CA ASP A 401 10.06 16.67 -3.55
C ASP A 401 10.29 17.86 -2.62
N ASN A 402 10.52 17.61 -1.32
CA ASN A 402 10.94 18.62 -0.34
C ASN A 402 12.44 18.53 0.01
N HIS A 403 13.23 17.66 -0.63
CA HIS A 403 14.67 17.49 -0.38
C HIS A 403 15.01 17.19 1.08
N LEU A 404 14.21 16.36 1.75
CA LEU A 404 14.32 16.10 3.20
C LEU A 404 15.20 14.89 3.54
N GLY A 405 15.56 14.06 2.55
CA GLY A 405 16.34 12.85 2.77
C GLY A 405 16.67 12.14 1.47
N THR A 406 17.22 10.95 1.59
CA THR A 406 17.69 10.11 0.48
C THR A 406 16.87 8.82 0.40
N LEU A 407 16.36 8.48 -0.77
CA LEU A 407 15.67 7.22 -1.04
C LEU A 407 16.70 6.15 -1.43
N VAL A 408 16.59 4.96 -0.84
CA VAL A 408 17.54 3.85 -1.01
C VAL A 408 16.80 2.56 -1.28
N GLY A 409 17.31 1.71 -2.16
CA GLY A 409 16.72 0.41 -2.47
C GLY A 409 16.23 0.28 -3.90
N GLU A 410 14.95 -0.02 -4.06
CA GLU A 410 14.30 -0.25 -5.35
C GLU A 410 13.19 0.77 -5.64
N PRO A 411 12.70 0.86 -6.89
CA PRO A 411 11.60 1.75 -7.27
C PRO A 411 10.30 1.41 -6.55
N THR A 412 9.49 2.45 -6.25
CA THR A 412 8.21 2.28 -5.58
C THR A 412 7.13 1.65 -6.47
N GLY A 413 6.11 1.04 -5.85
CA GLY A 413 4.98 0.43 -6.53
C GLY A 413 3.98 1.40 -7.14
N ASN A 414 3.96 2.67 -6.72
CA ASN A 414 3.11 3.69 -7.33
C ASN A 414 3.85 4.56 -8.35
N SER A 415 3.10 5.13 -9.27
CA SER A 415 3.50 6.34 -10.00
C SER A 415 3.73 7.50 -9.03
N VAL A 416 4.49 8.51 -9.44
CA VAL A 416 4.71 9.72 -8.62
C VAL A 416 3.44 10.56 -8.45
N THR A 417 2.50 10.46 -9.37
CA THR A 417 1.12 10.94 -9.29
C THR A 417 0.23 9.73 -9.50
N PHE A 418 -0.58 9.37 -8.56
CA PHE A 418 -1.33 8.12 -8.56
C PHE A 418 -2.78 8.29 -8.10
N ASN A 419 -3.62 7.30 -8.38
CA ASN A 419 -4.96 7.24 -7.84
C ASN A 419 -4.93 6.60 -6.45
N GLY A 420 -5.86 7.01 -5.57
CA GLY A 420 -5.89 6.53 -4.19
C GLY A 420 -7.11 7.04 -3.44
N SER A 421 -6.99 7.22 -2.13
CA SER A 421 -8.15 7.47 -1.25
C SER A 421 -9.20 6.39 -1.47
N GLU A 422 -8.77 5.17 -1.19
CA GLU A 422 -9.48 3.94 -1.50
C GLU A 422 -10.70 3.78 -0.59
N ILE A 423 -11.80 3.31 -1.17
CA ILE A 423 -12.94 2.76 -0.45
C ILE A 423 -13.08 1.27 -0.75
N GLU A 424 -13.44 0.51 0.27
CA GLU A 424 -13.69 -0.93 0.18
C GLU A 424 -15.20 -1.19 0.14
N MET A 425 -15.62 -2.03 -0.80
CA MET A 425 -17.01 -2.43 -0.95
C MET A 425 -17.13 -3.96 -1.06
N PRO A 426 -17.73 -4.64 -0.07
CA PRO A 426 -18.01 -6.06 -0.19
C PRO A 426 -18.86 -6.35 -1.43
N VAL A 427 -18.43 -7.30 -2.26
CA VAL A 427 -19.20 -7.68 -3.46
C VAL A 427 -20.23 -8.73 -3.07
N PRO A 428 -21.52 -8.51 -3.37
CA PRO A 428 -22.58 -9.46 -3.04
C PRO A 428 -22.25 -10.87 -3.54
N GLU A 429 -22.51 -11.87 -2.70
CA GLU A 429 -22.29 -13.30 -2.99
C GLU A 429 -20.82 -13.72 -3.11
N LEU A 430 -19.86 -12.82 -2.95
CA LEU A 430 -18.43 -13.15 -2.94
C LEU A 430 -17.85 -13.04 -1.52
N ASP A 431 -16.75 -13.75 -1.29
CA ASP A 431 -15.81 -13.58 -0.19
C ASP A 431 -14.70 -12.56 -0.55
N TYR A 432 -14.97 -11.70 -1.53
CA TYR A 432 -14.11 -10.65 -2.05
C TYR A 432 -14.78 -9.28 -1.93
N ALA A 433 -13.96 -8.26 -1.74
CA ALA A 433 -14.36 -6.86 -1.83
C ALA A 433 -13.75 -6.20 -3.07
N LEU A 434 -14.44 -5.21 -3.60
CA LEU A 434 -13.93 -4.28 -4.58
C LEU A 434 -13.28 -3.11 -3.84
N HIS A 435 -12.00 -2.90 -4.09
CA HIS A 435 -11.26 -1.71 -3.71
C HIS A 435 -11.30 -0.70 -4.86
N LEU A 436 -11.53 0.56 -4.56
CA LEU A 436 -11.81 1.56 -5.57
C LEU A 436 -11.25 2.93 -5.17
N SER A 437 -10.41 3.52 -6.05
CA SER A 437 -9.85 4.86 -5.88
C SER A 437 -10.91 5.94 -6.09
N THR A 438 -11.02 6.86 -5.14
CA THR A 438 -11.94 8.00 -5.21
C THR A 438 -11.26 9.34 -5.43
N ALA A 439 -9.93 9.37 -5.40
CA ALA A 439 -9.14 10.57 -5.60
C ALA A 439 -7.85 10.29 -6.38
N ARG A 440 -7.32 11.33 -7.02
CA ARG A 440 -6.00 11.34 -7.64
C ARG A 440 -5.08 12.23 -6.82
N LEU A 441 -3.94 11.70 -6.40
CA LEU A 441 -2.93 12.38 -5.63
C LEU A 441 -1.86 12.89 -6.59
N VAL A 442 -1.75 14.21 -6.70
CA VAL A 442 -0.79 14.87 -7.59
C VAL A 442 0.45 15.23 -6.78
N ARG A 443 1.62 14.81 -7.29
CA ARG A 443 2.91 15.00 -6.58
C ARG A 443 3.18 16.44 -6.18
N PRO A 444 3.92 16.68 -5.06
CA PRO A 444 4.22 18.03 -4.56
C PRO A 444 4.99 18.89 -5.56
N ASP A 445 5.98 18.34 -6.24
CA ASP A 445 6.72 19.03 -7.31
C ASP A 445 6.20 18.64 -8.69
N SER A 446 5.14 19.30 -9.16
CA SER A 446 4.58 19.07 -10.48
C SER A 446 5.53 19.43 -11.64
N SER A 447 6.57 20.25 -11.38
CA SER A 447 7.56 20.63 -12.39
C SER A 447 8.49 19.48 -12.78
N ALA A 448 8.66 18.49 -11.90
CA ALA A 448 9.45 17.28 -12.18
C ALA A 448 8.76 16.31 -13.17
N GLY A 449 7.51 16.61 -13.57
CA GLY A 449 6.76 15.85 -14.56
C GLY A 449 6.23 14.50 -14.06
N PRO A 450 5.49 13.78 -14.93
CA PRO A 450 4.98 12.45 -14.60
C PRO A 450 6.09 11.41 -14.69
N ALA A 451 6.07 10.42 -13.79
CA ALA A 451 6.91 9.23 -13.87
C ALA A 451 6.12 8.00 -13.39
N PRO A 452 6.33 6.82 -13.98
CA PRO A 452 5.57 5.62 -13.63
C PRO A 452 5.95 5.05 -12.26
N THR A 453 7.03 5.50 -11.66
CA THR A 453 7.52 5.11 -10.33
C THR A 453 8.41 6.21 -9.75
N LEU A 454 8.63 6.19 -8.46
CA LEU A 454 9.66 6.98 -7.80
C LEU A 454 10.94 6.14 -7.70
N LEU A 455 11.97 6.54 -8.45
CA LEU A 455 13.26 5.85 -8.43
C LEU A 455 14.04 6.19 -7.15
N PRO A 456 14.76 5.25 -6.52
CA PRO A 456 15.65 5.59 -5.40
C PRO A 456 16.85 6.44 -5.87
N ASP A 457 17.39 7.25 -4.95
CA ASP A 457 18.62 8.02 -5.18
C ASP A 457 19.85 7.09 -5.18
N LEU A 458 19.81 6.10 -4.28
CA LEU A 458 20.82 5.06 -4.15
C LEU A 458 20.18 3.71 -4.45
N ARG A 459 20.43 3.19 -5.65
CA ARG A 459 19.93 1.85 -6.00
C ARG A 459 20.68 0.79 -5.19
N ALA A 460 19.94 -0.04 -4.49
CA ALA A 460 20.46 -1.13 -3.65
C ALA A 460 19.44 -2.28 -3.59
N PRO A 461 19.20 -2.97 -4.73
CA PRO A 461 18.26 -4.08 -4.78
C PRO A 461 18.76 -5.23 -3.92
N GLN A 462 17.83 -5.94 -3.30
CA GLN A 462 18.18 -7.16 -2.59
C GLN A 462 18.66 -8.24 -3.57
N SER A 463 19.64 -9.05 -3.16
CA SER A 463 20.23 -10.06 -4.01
C SER A 463 20.24 -11.45 -3.36
N ALA A 464 20.32 -12.48 -4.19
CA ALA A 464 20.46 -13.87 -3.74
C ALA A 464 21.65 -14.06 -2.78
N ALA A 465 22.80 -13.44 -3.11
CA ALA A 465 23.99 -13.51 -2.28
C ALA A 465 23.78 -12.84 -0.93
N ALA A 466 23.22 -11.62 -0.88
CA ALA A 466 22.97 -10.91 0.37
C ALA A 466 22.00 -11.70 1.27
N LEU A 467 20.87 -12.19 0.73
CA LEU A 467 19.89 -13.00 1.46
C LEU A 467 20.50 -14.26 2.05
N SER A 468 21.37 -14.94 1.30
CA SER A 468 22.02 -16.18 1.76
C SER A 468 22.96 -15.97 2.96
N HIS A 469 23.52 -14.77 3.10
CA HIS A 469 24.39 -14.38 4.22
C HIS A 469 23.63 -13.67 5.34
N GLY A 470 22.29 -13.54 5.22
CA GLY A 470 21.49 -12.80 6.18
C GLY A 470 21.77 -11.29 6.17
N GLN A 471 22.25 -10.77 5.02
CA GLN A 471 22.58 -9.36 4.83
C GLN A 471 21.43 -8.63 4.14
N ASP A 472 21.30 -7.35 4.45
CA ASP A 472 20.38 -6.42 3.81
C ASP A 472 21.19 -5.48 2.91
N ALA A 473 21.02 -5.60 1.59
CA ALA A 473 21.78 -4.85 0.61
C ALA A 473 21.66 -3.32 0.77
N ALA A 474 20.46 -2.83 1.15
CA ALA A 474 20.24 -1.41 1.36
C ALA A 474 20.91 -0.90 2.65
N ILE A 475 20.87 -1.68 3.72
CA ILE A 475 21.58 -1.37 4.96
C ILE A 475 23.10 -1.39 4.74
N GLU A 476 23.63 -2.42 4.06
CA GLU A 476 25.06 -2.50 3.76
C GLU A 476 25.52 -1.32 2.88
N ARG A 477 24.67 -0.89 1.92
CA ARG A 477 24.94 0.31 1.11
C ARG A 477 25.07 1.58 1.96
N LEU A 478 24.34 1.68 3.07
CA LEU A 478 24.37 2.82 3.99
C LEU A 478 25.50 2.74 5.02
N ARG A 479 26.13 1.56 5.23
CA ARG A 479 27.33 1.40 6.06
C ARG A 479 28.57 1.99 5.39
N THR A 480 28.57 1.99 4.05
CA THR A 480 29.68 2.58 3.29
C THR A 480 29.55 4.11 3.30
N PRO A 481 30.63 4.86 3.52
CA PRO A 481 30.65 6.32 3.55
C PRO A 481 30.21 6.96 2.24
#